data_00f3f206c337da97557df413b1b99a86
#
_entry.id   00f3f206c337da97557df413b1b99a86
#
_cell.length_a   1.000
_cell.length_b   1.000
_cell.length_c   1.000
_cell.angle_alpha   90.00
_cell.angle_beta   90.00
_cell.angle_gamma   90.00
#
_symmetry.space_group_name_H-M   'P 1'
#
loop_
_entity.id
_entity.type
_entity.pdbx_description
1 polymer ?
#
loop_
_entity_poly.entity_id
_entity_poly.type
_entity_poly.pdbx_seq_one_letter_code
_entity_poly.pdbx_strand_id
1 'polypeptide(L)'
;MKRGKVSDTILDRSVFKLLGRRGNTSKPAYGQDAAHIHSQGWDTLAAAATGSLAVYRAVNNISAAGGAADCIMNTIIIDEKSREIRLKEIIKELDRQCQVVGVGIAGGHTTVCPNVNSPVVSVTAIGHKLRTHQKAVAGQDIV
;
A
#
# COMPACT_ATOMS: atom_id res chain seq x y z
N MET A 1 1.84 13.26 -18.31
CA MET A 1 1.63 11.86 -17.86
C MET A 1 0.17 11.49 -18.07
N LYS A 2 -0.12 10.25 -18.47
CA LYS A 2 -1.50 9.78 -18.63
C LYS A 2 -2.12 9.50 -17.25
N ARG A 3 -3.46 9.63 -17.16
CA ARG A 3 -4.22 9.27 -15.95
C ARG A 3 -4.04 7.77 -15.64
N GLY A 4 -3.82 7.43 -14.38
CA GLY A 4 -3.68 6.05 -13.91
C GLY A 4 -2.30 5.77 -13.32
N LYS A 5 -1.91 4.49 -13.29
CA LYS A 5 -0.58 4.08 -12.81
C LYS A 5 0.51 4.65 -13.73
N VAL A 6 1.58 5.16 -13.14
CA VAL A 6 2.74 5.67 -13.89
C VAL A 6 3.39 4.52 -14.65
N SER A 7 3.77 4.76 -15.92
CA SER A 7 4.40 3.73 -16.75
C SER A 7 5.75 3.29 -16.20
N ASP A 8 6.10 2.04 -16.46
CA ASP A 8 7.32 1.41 -15.96
C ASP A 8 8.58 2.17 -16.40
N THR A 9 8.62 2.67 -17.63
CA THR A 9 9.74 3.47 -18.15
C THR A 9 9.93 4.78 -17.34
N ILE A 10 8.84 5.43 -16.94
CA ILE A 10 8.92 6.65 -16.11
C ILE A 10 9.31 6.28 -14.68
N LEU A 11 8.75 5.20 -14.11
CA LEU A 11 9.14 4.72 -12.77
C LEU A 11 10.63 4.38 -12.72
N ASP A 12 11.16 3.69 -13.73
CA ASP A 12 12.57 3.36 -13.77
C ASP A 12 13.45 4.61 -13.71
N ARG A 13 13.29 5.52 -14.68
CA ARG A 13 14.19 6.68 -14.83
C ARG A 13 13.99 7.76 -13.75
N SER A 14 12.76 7.91 -13.24
CA SER A 14 12.41 9.06 -12.36
C SER A 14 12.24 8.66 -10.89
N VAL A 15 12.21 7.36 -10.58
CA VAL A 15 12.06 6.84 -9.22
C VAL A 15 13.17 5.84 -8.91
N PHE A 16 13.19 4.69 -9.56
CA PHE A 16 14.07 3.59 -9.15
C PHE A 16 15.57 3.88 -9.32
N LYS A 17 15.96 4.61 -10.38
CA LYS A 17 17.36 5.02 -10.58
C LYS A 17 17.86 6.02 -9.54
N LEU A 18 16.95 6.77 -8.93
CA LEU A 18 17.28 7.77 -7.89
C LEU A 18 17.31 7.18 -6.49
N LEU A 19 16.76 5.98 -6.29
CA LEU A 19 16.71 5.32 -5.00
C LEU A 19 17.94 4.43 -4.79
N GLY A 20 18.71 4.73 -3.76
CA GLY A 20 19.78 3.88 -3.25
C GLY A 20 19.27 2.91 -2.19
N ARG A 21 19.94 1.75 -2.04
CA ARG A 21 19.72 0.87 -0.89
C ARG A 21 20.24 1.54 0.38
N ARG A 22 19.39 1.68 1.39
CA ARG A 22 19.75 2.22 2.71
C ARG A 22 19.11 1.39 3.81
N GLY A 23 19.84 1.15 4.88
CA GLY A 23 19.34 0.39 6.03
C GLY A 23 18.96 -1.05 5.67
N ASN A 24 17.96 -1.57 6.35
CA ASN A 24 17.51 -2.96 6.26
C ASN A 24 16.39 -3.18 5.21
N THR A 25 16.23 -2.28 4.26
CA THR A 25 15.23 -2.42 3.19
C THR A 25 15.83 -3.01 1.93
N SER A 26 15.07 -3.82 1.21
CA SER A 26 15.39 -4.18 -0.17
C SER A 26 15.27 -2.94 -1.07
N LYS A 27 16.11 -2.86 -2.11
CA LYS A 27 15.94 -1.81 -3.13
C LYS A 27 14.63 -2.03 -3.87
N PRO A 28 13.76 -1.01 -4.00
CA PRO A 28 12.55 -1.12 -4.80
C PRO A 28 12.87 -1.52 -6.25
N ALA A 29 12.09 -2.45 -6.79
CA ALA A 29 12.25 -2.94 -8.15
C ALA A 29 10.89 -3.27 -8.80
N TYR A 30 10.91 -3.49 -10.11
CA TYR A 30 9.74 -3.97 -10.84
C TYR A 30 9.27 -5.33 -10.34
N GLY A 31 7.94 -5.54 -10.38
CA GLY A 31 7.33 -6.79 -9.98
C GLY A 31 7.35 -7.06 -8.47
N GLN A 32 7.71 -6.07 -7.68
CA GLN A 32 7.59 -6.14 -6.22
C GLN A 32 6.25 -5.51 -5.80
N ASP A 33 5.34 -6.34 -5.32
CA ASP A 33 4.04 -5.90 -4.82
C ASP A 33 4.13 -5.30 -3.41
N ALA A 34 5.13 -5.71 -2.62
CA ALA A 34 5.39 -5.19 -1.29
C ALA A 34 6.89 -4.94 -1.06
N ALA A 35 7.19 -3.95 -0.22
CA ALA A 35 8.53 -3.72 0.29
C ALA A 35 8.87 -4.75 1.38
N HIS A 36 10.08 -5.30 1.33
CA HIS A 36 10.62 -6.17 2.38
C HIS A 36 11.52 -5.35 3.31
N ILE A 37 11.20 -5.35 4.57
CA ILE A 37 11.95 -4.68 5.64
C ILE A 37 12.49 -5.77 6.55
N HIS A 38 13.81 -5.99 6.48
CA HIS A 38 14.50 -6.97 7.29
C HIS A 38 14.93 -6.34 8.62
N SER A 39 14.46 -6.89 9.71
CA SER A 39 14.88 -6.54 11.06
C SER A 39 15.34 -7.81 11.78
N GLN A 40 16.12 -7.67 12.85
CA GLN A 40 16.60 -8.83 13.62
C GLN A 40 15.41 -9.66 14.11
N GLY A 41 15.22 -10.84 13.49
CA GLY A 41 14.17 -11.79 13.83
C GLY A 41 12.79 -11.57 13.20
N TRP A 42 12.60 -10.52 12.34
CA TRP A 42 11.30 -10.21 11.73
C TRP A 42 11.45 -9.82 10.28
N ASP A 43 10.68 -10.47 9.40
CA ASP A 43 10.50 -10.07 8.00
C ASP A 43 9.16 -9.33 7.87
N THR A 44 9.22 -8.01 7.88
CA THR A 44 8.04 -7.15 7.71
C THR A 44 7.82 -6.86 6.23
N LEU A 45 6.58 -6.94 5.81
CA LEU A 45 6.11 -6.53 4.49
C LEU A 45 5.32 -5.23 4.61
N ALA A 46 5.51 -4.31 3.67
CA ALA A 46 4.74 -3.07 3.60
C ALA A 46 4.32 -2.79 2.15
N ALA A 47 3.05 -2.49 1.94
CA ALA A 47 2.51 -2.17 0.63
C ALA A 47 1.59 -0.95 0.69
N ALA A 48 1.76 -0.01 -0.25
CA ALA A 48 0.97 1.21 -0.33
C ALA A 48 0.01 1.19 -1.52
N ALA A 49 -1.20 1.72 -1.30
CA ALA A 49 -2.20 1.91 -2.35
C ALA A 49 -3.01 3.19 -2.12
N THR A 50 -3.69 3.66 -3.15
CA THR A 50 -4.53 4.86 -3.10
C THR A 50 -5.90 4.62 -3.70
N GLY A 51 -6.87 5.47 -3.31
CA GLY A 51 -8.22 5.50 -3.84
C GLY A 51 -9.25 4.75 -2.99
N SER A 52 -10.44 4.58 -3.54
CA SER A 52 -11.59 4.00 -2.84
C SER A 52 -11.42 2.52 -2.43
N LEU A 53 -10.53 1.79 -3.08
CA LEU A 53 -10.23 0.38 -2.80
C LEU A 53 -8.82 0.21 -2.21
N ALA A 54 -8.30 1.25 -1.55
CA ALA A 54 -6.90 1.28 -1.11
C ALA A 54 -6.58 0.17 -0.10
N VAL A 55 -7.51 -0.16 0.81
CA VAL A 55 -7.32 -1.24 1.79
C VAL A 55 -7.15 -2.59 1.08
N TYR A 56 -8.10 -2.96 0.21
CA TYR A 56 -8.04 -4.23 -0.50
C TYR A 56 -6.77 -4.36 -1.35
N ARG A 57 -6.39 -3.28 -2.04
CA ARG A 57 -5.18 -3.27 -2.88
C ARG A 57 -3.91 -3.44 -2.05
N ALA A 58 -3.80 -2.72 -0.94
CA ALA A 58 -2.63 -2.80 -0.09
C ALA A 58 -2.51 -4.19 0.57
N VAL A 59 -3.61 -4.74 1.08
CA VAL A 59 -3.65 -6.09 1.68
C VAL A 59 -3.35 -7.16 0.62
N ASN A 60 -3.95 -7.08 -0.56
CA ASN A 60 -3.68 -8.01 -1.66
C ASN A 60 -2.20 -8.00 -2.07
N ASN A 61 -1.54 -6.85 -2.08
CA ASN A 61 -0.12 -6.75 -2.39
C ASN A 61 0.75 -7.47 -1.32
N ILE A 62 0.38 -7.39 -0.04
CA ILE A 62 1.03 -8.17 1.04
C ILE A 62 0.83 -9.67 0.78
N SER A 63 -0.39 -10.10 0.46
CA SER A 63 -0.71 -11.50 0.18
C SER A 63 0.04 -12.01 -1.07
N ALA A 64 0.08 -11.24 -2.13
CA ALA A 64 0.85 -11.55 -3.35
C ALA A 64 2.35 -11.70 -3.07
N ALA A 65 2.89 -10.94 -2.10
CA ALA A 65 4.27 -11.07 -1.64
C ALA A 65 4.51 -12.27 -0.70
N GLY A 66 3.51 -13.12 -0.47
CA GLY A 66 3.60 -14.32 0.39
C GLY A 66 3.48 -14.04 1.88
N GLY A 67 2.80 -12.96 2.26
CA GLY A 67 2.59 -12.56 3.64
C GLY A 67 1.13 -12.48 4.07
N ALA A 68 0.92 -12.12 5.33
CA ALA A 68 -0.36 -11.71 5.89
C ALA A 68 -0.27 -10.26 6.38
N ALA A 69 -1.32 -9.48 6.11
CA ALA A 69 -1.42 -8.14 6.64
C ALA A 69 -1.91 -8.18 8.09
N ASP A 70 -1.25 -7.41 8.96
CA ASP A 70 -1.59 -7.31 10.38
C ASP A 70 -2.44 -6.06 10.65
N CYS A 71 -2.07 -4.94 10.02
CA CYS A 71 -2.77 -3.68 10.19
C CYS A 71 -2.55 -2.76 8.98
N ILE A 72 -3.27 -1.64 8.99
CA ILE A 72 -3.04 -0.54 8.07
C ILE A 72 -2.72 0.77 8.80
N MET A 73 -1.99 1.64 8.11
CA MET A 73 -1.93 3.09 8.37
C MET A 73 -2.56 3.83 7.19
N ASN A 74 -3.24 4.93 7.44
CA ASN A 74 -3.85 5.73 6.39
C ASN A 74 -3.34 7.18 6.38
N THR A 75 -3.39 7.80 5.21
CA THR A 75 -3.22 9.25 5.05
C THR A 75 -4.42 9.77 4.28
N ILE A 76 -5.13 10.73 4.86
CA ILE A 76 -6.30 11.35 4.28
C ILE A 76 -6.01 12.83 4.08
N ILE A 77 -6.06 13.28 2.83
CA ILE A 77 -5.94 14.70 2.48
C ILE A 77 -7.32 15.16 2.04
N ILE A 78 -7.87 16.10 2.79
CA ILE A 78 -9.21 16.68 2.56
C ILE A 78 -9.06 18.05 1.89
N ASP A 79 -9.87 18.35 0.91
CA ASP A 79 -9.98 19.68 0.33
C ASP A 79 -10.69 20.66 1.30
N GLU A 80 -10.40 21.94 1.17
CA GLU A 80 -10.94 22.99 2.05
C GLU A 80 -12.46 23.14 1.99
N LYS A 81 -13.12 22.67 0.93
CA LYS A 81 -14.57 22.77 0.73
C LYS A 81 -15.32 21.59 1.33
N SER A 82 -14.63 20.52 1.65
CA SER A 82 -15.22 19.33 2.28
C SER A 82 -15.69 19.63 3.69
N ARG A 83 -16.87 19.14 4.02
CA ARG A 83 -17.40 19.20 5.39
C ARG A 83 -16.97 17.97 6.19
N GLU A 84 -16.97 18.08 7.51
CA GLU A 84 -16.63 17.00 8.45
C GLU A 84 -17.37 15.68 8.18
N ILE A 85 -18.61 15.76 7.71
CA ILE A 85 -19.39 14.57 7.36
C ILE A 85 -18.69 13.73 6.29
N ARG A 86 -17.99 14.37 5.34
CA ARG A 86 -17.23 13.67 4.29
C ARG A 86 -16.07 12.88 4.88
N LEU A 87 -15.37 13.43 5.86
CA LEU A 87 -14.31 12.70 6.57
C LEU A 87 -14.87 11.48 7.31
N LYS A 88 -16.02 11.66 8.00
CA LYS A 88 -16.69 10.54 8.68
C LYS A 88 -17.07 9.40 7.73
N GLU A 89 -17.58 9.73 6.53
CA GLU A 89 -17.91 8.74 5.50
C GLU A 89 -16.68 7.97 5.03
N ILE A 90 -15.56 8.67 4.80
CA ILE A 90 -14.30 8.06 4.38
C ILE A 90 -13.79 7.08 5.45
N ILE A 91 -13.77 7.49 6.71
CA ILE A 91 -13.32 6.63 7.82
C ILE A 91 -14.23 5.42 7.99
N LYS A 92 -15.55 5.58 7.92
CA LYS A 92 -16.50 4.46 7.97
C LYS A 92 -16.26 3.46 6.85
N GLU A 93 -15.99 3.94 5.64
CA GLU A 93 -15.71 3.05 4.51
C GLU A 93 -14.36 2.33 4.67
N LEU A 94 -13.32 3.02 5.14
CA LEU A 94 -12.03 2.39 5.45
C LEU A 94 -12.18 1.29 6.51
N ASP A 95 -12.89 1.59 7.60
CA ASP A 95 -13.15 0.64 8.69
C ASP A 95 -13.94 -0.58 8.18
N ARG A 96 -14.98 -0.36 7.38
CA ARG A 96 -15.74 -1.44 6.74
C ARG A 96 -14.86 -2.35 5.87
N GLN A 97 -13.95 -1.76 5.07
CA GLN A 97 -13.02 -2.54 4.26
C GLN A 97 -12.06 -3.34 5.14
N CYS A 98 -11.57 -2.73 6.22
CA CYS A 98 -10.70 -3.41 7.19
C CYS A 98 -11.39 -4.61 7.85
N GLN A 99 -12.66 -4.45 8.24
CA GLN A 99 -13.47 -5.54 8.80
C GLN A 99 -13.61 -6.71 7.83
N VAL A 100 -13.83 -6.43 6.53
CA VAL A 100 -13.97 -7.48 5.50
C VAL A 100 -12.69 -8.30 5.34
N VAL A 101 -11.52 -7.66 5.43
CA VAL A 101 -10.22 -8.35 5.27
C VAL A 101 -9.57 -8.77 6.59
N GLY A 102 -10.21 -8.48 7.72
CA GLY A 102 -9.75 -8.92 9.04
C GLY A 102 -8.50 -8.19 9.55
N VAL A 103 -8.30 -6.91 9.16
CA VAL A 103 -7.18 -6.09 9.64
C VAL A 103 -7.67 -4.87 10.43
N GLY A 104 -6.82 -4.34 11.31
CA GLY A 104 -7.11 -3.11 12.08
C GLY A 104 -6.49 -1.86 11.47
N ILE A 105 -7.06 -0.69 11.79
CA ILE A 105 -6.43 0.61 11.53
C ILE A 105 -5.53 0.94 12.73
N ALA A 106 -4.21 0.87 12.54
CA ALA A 106 -3.24 1.13 13.60
C ALA A 106 -2.98 2.63 13.83
N GLY A 107 -3.25 3.45 12.83
CA GLY A 107 -3.06 4.90 12.91
C GLY A 107 -3.10 5.56 11.54
N GLY A 108 -2.70 6.83 11.52
CA GLY A 108 -2.67 7.57 10.26
C GLY A 108 -2.45 9.06 10.43
N HIS A 109 -2.67 9.79 9.35
CA HIS A 109 -2.59 11.24 9.30
C HIS A 109 -3.76 11.81 8.52
N THR A 110 -4.37 12.87 9.02
CA THR A 110 -5.44 13.60 8.34
C THR A 110 -5.09 15.08 8.27
N THR A 111 -5.16 15.65 7.08
CA THR A 111 -4.85 17.07 6.86
C THR A 111 -5.79 17.70 5.86
N VAL A 112 -6.01 19.01 6.00
CA VAL A 112 -6.69 19.84 5.00
C VAL A 112 -5.64 20.48 4.11
N CYS A 113 -5.84 20.45 2.78
CA CYS A 113 -4.87 20.97 1.83
C CYS A 113 -5.56 21.70 0.68
N PRO A 114 -5.15 22.96 0.37
CA PRO A 114 -5.72 23.72 -0.74
C PRO A 114 -5.36 23.17 -2.12
N ASN A 115 -4.34 22.32 -2.20
CA ASN A 115 -3.82 21.80 -3.47
C ASN A 115 -4.58 20.58 -4.00
N VAL A 116 -5.63 20.13 -3.31
CA VAL A 116 -6.50 19.05 -3.77
C VAL A 116 -7.92 19.55 -3.97
N ASN A 117 -8.61 19.05 -5.01
CA ASN A 117 -9.99 19.44 -5.34
C ASN A 117 -11.03 18.44 -4.84
N SER A 118 -10.56 17.33 -4.26
CA SER A 118 -11.39 16.28 -3.66
C SER A 118 -10.52 15.48 -2.71
N PRO A 119 -11.12 14.77 -1.74
CA PRO A 119 -10.36 13.95 -0.80
C PRO A 119 -9.48 12.91 -1.49
N VAL A 120 -8.24 12.81 -1.01
CA VAL A 120 -7.27 11.79 -1.42
C VAL A 120 -7.04 10.86 -0.24
N VAL A 121 -7.16 9.57 -0.48
CA VAL A 121 -6.93 8.53 0.52
C VAL A 121 -5.75 7.67 0.07
N SER A 122 -4.76 7.52 0.93
CA SER A 122 -3.66 6.57 0.79
C SER A 122 -3.64 5.62 1.97
N VAL A 123 -3.39 4.35 1.72
CA VAL A 123 -3.30 3.30 2.73
C VAL A 123 -1.96 2.59 2.58
N THR A 124 -1.31 2.33 3.70
CA THR A 124 -0.15 1.44 3.78
C THR A 124 -0.51 0.26 4.65
N ALA A 125 -0.58 -0.93 4.06
CA ALA A 125 -0.69 -2.17 4.83
C ALA A 125 0.70 -2.58 5.32
N ILE A 126 0.74 -3.06 6.56
CA ILE A 126 1.91 -3.60 7.24
C ILE A 126 1.57 -5.03 7.62
N GLY A 127 2.49 -5.94 7.37
CA GLY A 127 2.29 -7.34 7.65
C GLY A 127 3.59 -8.11 7.80
N HIS A 128 3.49 -9.40 7.97
CA HIS A 128 4.62 -10.30 8.13
C HIS A 128 4.65 -11.34 7.02
N LYS A 129 5.85 -11.85 6.74
CA LYS A 129 6.06 -12.87 5.75
C LYS A 129 5.64 -14.24 6.29
N LEU A 130 4.80 -14.95 5.54
CA LEU A 130 4.35 -16.30 5.88
C LEU A 130 5.20 -17.39 5.20
N ARG A 131 5.62 -17.15 3.97
CA ARG A 131 6.34 -18.14 3.16
C ARG A 131 7.26 -17.48 2.15
N THR A 132 8.26 -18.21 1.69
CA THR A 132 9.09 -17.79 0.58
C THR A 132 8.32 -18.00 -0.73
N HIS A 133 8.39 -17.04 -1.65
CA HIS A 133 7.89 -17.22 -3.01
C HIS A 133 8.57 -18.43 -3.65
N GLN A 134 7.77 -19.39 -4.04
CA GLN A 134 8.25 -20.47 -4.92
C GLN A 134 8.30 -19.91 -6.34
N LYS A 135 9.42 -20.16 -7.01
CA LYS A 135 9.50 -19.86 -8.45
C LYS A 135 8.57 -20.80 -9.20
N ALA A 136 7.88 -20.28 -10.20
CA ALA A 136 7.10 -21.10 -11.10
C ALA A 136 7.99 -22.16 -11.78
N VAL A 137 7.52 -23.40 -11.81
CA VAL A 137 8.19 -24.54 -12.48
C VAL A 137 7.28 -25.11 -13.55
N ALA A 138 7.87 -25.64 -14.62
CA ALA A 138 7.11 -26.31 -15.67
C ALA A 138 6.27 -27.46 -15.10
N GLY A 139 5.00 -27.54 -15.50
CA GLY A 139 4.04 -28.54 -15.00
C GLY A 139 3.16 -28.06 -13.85
N GLN A 140 3.27 -26.81 -13.41
CA GLN A 140 2.34 -26.20 -12.46
C GLN A 140 1.16 -25.56 -13.20
N ASP A 141 -0.03 -25.69 -12.62
CA ASP A 141 -1.22 -24.97 -13.07
C ASP A 141 -1.22 -23.54 -12.56
N ILE A 142 -1.71 -22.62 -13.40
CA ILE A 142 -1.98 -21.23 -13.01
C ILE A 142 -3.45 -21.16 -12.57
N VAL A 143 -3.69 -20.82 -11.32
CA VAL A 143 -5.03 -20.71 -10.72
C VAL A 143 -5.39 -19.25 -10.50
#